data_455fc9a85a3929e7ce0008526c816bf8
#
_entry.id   455fc9a85a3929e7ce0008526c816bf8
#
_cell.length_a   1.000
_cell.length_b   1.000
_cell.length_c   1.000
_cell.angle_alpha   90.00
_cell.angle_beta   90.00
_cell.angle_gamma   90.00
#
_symmetry.space_group_name_H-M   'P 1'
#
loop_
_entity.id
_entity.type
_entity.pdbx_description
1 polymer ?
#
loop_
_entity_poly.entity_id
_entity_poly.type
_entity_poly.pdbx_seq_one_letter_code
_entity_poly.pdbx_strand_id
1 'polypeptide(L)'
;MANITRNFIAGRMNKVVDERLIPDGEYIDALNVRMGSTENSEIGVIENTKGNSKLTTIKYVNGTPLSSSARCIGTISDNTKETIYWFIHDSNFPVGATGKLDMIVSFNVYNNILTYHLISINDGGGQNTTLNFSSEYLITGVNIIDDLIFFTDDYNPPRFINRLKNYPDPVSNIDQFSAESILVIKQPPVESPTIQLINTGDEENFMESRFICFAYRYLYENGEYSATSQWSEPAFKPKPFDFSINSYLNDGMQNQFNTAIVTYNTGGPLVVGIDLLFKETTSNV
;
A
#
# COMPACT_ATOMS: atom_id res chain seq x y z
N MET A 1 55.93 10.56 -44.29
CA MET A 1 54.62 11.03 -43.65
C MET A 1 54.88 11.06 -42.17
N ALA A 2 54.73 12.21 -41.54
CA ALA A 2 54.83 12.29 -40.08
C ALA A 2 53.64 11.55 -39.43
N ASN A 3 53.91 10.55 -38.59
CA ASN A 3 52.85 9.90 -37.77
C ASN A 3 52.36 10.88 -36.69
N ILE A 4 51.18 11.39 -36.83
CA ILE A 4 50.56 12.22 -35.80
C ILE A 4 49.90 11.27 -34.82
N THR A 5 50.53 11.08 -33.68
CA THR A 5 49.91 10.33 -32.56
C THR A 5 49.17 11.30 -31.68
N ARG A 6 47.87 11.23 -31.64
CA ARG A 6 47.03 12.00 -30.72
C ARG A 6 46.68 11.12 -29.50
N ASN A 7 46.80 11.68 -28.33
CA ASN A 7 46.31 11.07 -27.10
C ASN A 7 45.11 11.87 -26.58
N PHE A 8 44.29 11.27 -25.67
CA PHE A 8 43.12 11.91 -25.14
C PHE A 8 43.16 11.97 -23.60
N ILE A 9 44.35 12.02 -23.05
CA ILE A 9 44.58 11.97 -21.59
C ILE A 9 43.92 13.12 -20.84
N ALA A 10 43.76 14.30 -21.46
CA ALA A 10 43.11 15.45 -20.82
C ALA A 10 41.61 15.26 -20.59
N GLY A 11 40.98 14.32 -21.31
CA GLY A 11 39.57 13.98 -21.09
C GLY A 11 38.54 15.10 -21.35
N ARG A 12 38.97 16.16 -22.05
CA ARG A 12 38.16 17.36 -22.25
C ARG A 12 37.69 17.48 -23.69
N MET A 13 36.38 17.72 -23.87
CA MET A 13 35.77 18.03 -25.16
C MET A 13 35.87 19.53 -25.44
N ASN A 14 36.46 19.90 -26.58
CA ASN A 14 36.65 21.28 -26.99
C ASN A 14 35.95 21.55 -28.34
N LYS A 15 34.79 22.21 -28.29
CA LYS A 15 34.00 22.55 -29.47
C LYS A 15 34.18 24.00 -29.94
N VAL A 16 35.00 24.76 -29.25
CA VAL A 16 35.13 26.23 -29.48
C VAL A 16 36.33 26.57 -30.39
N VAL A 17 37.33 25.74 -30.38
CA VAL A 17 38.59 26.00 -31.08
C VAL A 17 38.60 25.28 -32.44
N ASP A 18 39.21 25.90 -33.46
CA ASP A 18 39.40 25.26 -34.75
C ASP A 18 40.14 23.91 -34.59
N GLU A 19 39.75 22.95 -35.38
CA GLU A 19 40.22 21.58 -35.34
C GLU A 19 41.77 21.45 -35.36
N ARG A 20 42.42 22.42 -36.02
CA ARG A 20 43.88 22.46 -36.15
C ARG A 20 44.59 22.97 -34.91
N LEU A 21 43.88 23.64 -34.04
CA LEU A 21 44.43 24.31 -32.85
C LEU A 21 44.07 23.59 -31.55
N ILE A 22 43.44 22.40 -31.64
CA ILE A 22 43.06 21.63 -30.47
C ILE A 22 44.34 21.16 -29.74
N PRO A 23 44.45 21.45 -28.42
CA PRO A 23 45.58 20.99 -27.63
C PRO A 23 45.66 19.47 -27.60
N ASP A 24 46.87 18.95 -27.47
CA ASP A 24 47.08 17.52 -27.27
C ASP A 24 46.38 17.04 -26.00
N GLY A 25 45.63 15.98 -26.11
CA GLY A 25 44.86 15.40 -25.01
C GLY A 25 43.38 15.81 -25.01
N GLU A 26 42.96 16.79 -25.83
CA GLU A 26 41.56 17.17 -26.01
C GLU A 26 40.98 16.59 -27.31
N TYR A 27 39.63 16.53 -27.40
CA TYR A 27 38.89 16.01 -28.56
C TYR A 27 37.71 16.92 -28.93
N ILE A 28 37.27 16.90 -30.19
CA ILE A 28 36.20 17.75 -30.73
C ILE A 28 34.82 17.14 -30.39
N ASP A 29 34.70 15.85 -30.61
CA ASP A 29 33.44 15.13 -30.43
C ASP A 29 33.67 13.68 -30.04
N ALA A 30 32.82 13.17 -29.20
CA ALA A 30 32.83 11.78 -28.80
C ALA A 30 31.43 11.35 -28.45
N LEU A 31 30.96 10.23 -29.00
CA LEU A 31 29.67 9.64 -28.77
C LEU A 31 29.85 8.24 -28.17
N ASN A 32 29.19 7.99 -27.03
CA ASN A 32 29.18 6.68 -26.35
C ASN A 32 30.61 6.16 -26.01
N VAL A 33 31.54 7.07 -25.71
CA VAL A 33 32.86 6.71 -25.25
C VAL A 33 33.14 7.24 -23.85
N ARG A 34 33.94 6.52 -23.10
CA ARG A 34 34.52 6.97 -21.84
C ARG A 34 36.03 6.90 -21.93
N MET A 35 36.70 7.83 -21.30
CA MET A 35 38.12 7.72 -21.04
C MET A 35 38.29 7.14 -19.65
N GLY A 36 38.82 5.94 -19.58
CA GLY A 36 38.91 5.18 -18.35
C GLY A 36 40.27 5.31 -17.71
N SER A 37 40.30 5.44 -16.41
CA SER A 37 41.36 4.98 -15.54
C SER A 37 40.69 4.01 -14.54
N THR A 38 40.43 2.80 -14.96
CA THR A 38 40.04 1.72 -14.05
C THR A 38 41.28 0.89 -13.76
N GLU A 39 41.28 0.16 -12.65
CA GLU A 39 42.42 -0.67 -12.19
C GLU A 39 42.94 -1.66 -13.25
N ASN A 40 42.18 -1.89 -14.31
CA ASN A 40 42.51 -2.81 -15.41
C ASN A 40 42.64 -2.14 -16.78
N SER A 41 42.64 -0.80 -16.88
CA SER A 41 42.82 -0.09 -18.13
C SER A 41 43.99 0.88 -18.05
N GLU A 42 44.77 0.96 -19.12
CA GLU A 42 45.85 1.95 -19.25
C GLU A 42 45.27 3.37 -19.27
N ILE A 43 45.92 4.31 -18.59
CA ILE A 43 45.53 5.71 -18.54
C ILE A 43 45.47 6.27 -19.97
N GLY A 44 44.31 6.85 -20.33
CA GLY A 44 44.13 7.46 -21.66
C GLY A 44 43.57 6.52 -22.73
N VAL A 45 43.18 5.33 -22.39
CA VAL A 45 42.48 4.42 -23.31
C VAL A 45 41.04 4.86 -23.49
N ILE A 46 40.60 4.92 -24.73
CA ILE A 46 39.18 5.17 -25.07
C ILE A 46 38.46 3.85 -25.12
N GLU A 47 37.42 3.74 -24.32
CA GLU A 47 36.54 2.59 -24.29
C GLU A 47 35.11 2.99 -24.69
N ASN A 48 34.38 2.08 -25.30
CA ASN A 48 32.94 2.28 -25.48
C ASN A 48 32.25 2.28 -24.11
N THR A 49 31.21 3.14 -23.97
CA THR A 49 30.34 3.05 -22.81
C THR A 49 29.74 1.65 -22.76
N LYS A 50 29.91 0.96 -21.64
CA LYS A 50 29.29 -0.35 -21.47
C LYS A 50 27.76 -0.20 -21.56
N GLY A 51 27.14 -0.98 -22.41
CA GLY A 51 25.69 -1.07 -22.50
C GLY A 51 25.10 -1.70 -21.24
N ASN A 52 23.81 -1.52 -21.08
CA ASN A 52 23.07 -2.20 -20.01
C ASN A 52 23.01 -3.70 -20.28
N SER A 53 23.29 -4.50 -19.27
CA SER A 53 23.05 -5.94 -19.33
C SER A 53 21.62 -6.26 -18.93
N LYS A 54 20.97 -7.17 -19.67
CA LYS A 54 19.63 -7.63 -19.33
C LYS A 54 19.73 -8.56 -18.11
N LEU A 55 19.12 -8.16 -16.99
CA LEU A 55 19.11 -8.95 -15.76
C LEU A 55 18.14 -10.13 -15.86
N THR A 56 16.91 -9.88 -16.28
CA THR A 56 15.86 -10.92 -16.36
C THR A 56 14.81 -10.56 -17.42
N THR A 57 13.96 -11.52 -17.74
CA THR A 57 12.74 -11.29 -18.54
C THR A 57 11.53 -11.59 -17.67
N ILE A 58 10.75 -10.56 -17.38
CA ILE A 58 9.55 -10.70 -16.59
C ILE A 58 8.45 -11.29 -17.45
N LYS A 59 7.80 -12.33 -16.96
CA LYS A 59 6.68 -13.03 -17.57
C LYS A 59 5.58 -13.15 -16.54
N TYR A 60 4.40 -13.57 -16.94
CA TYR A 60 3.38 -14.02 -15.99
C TYR A 60 3.86 -15.29 -15.26
N VAL A 61 3.34 -15.56 -14.08
CA VAL A 61 3.79 -16.66 -13.21
C VAL A 61 3.80 -18.05 -13.88
N ASN A 62 2.89 -18.30 -14.82
CA ASN A 62 2.84 -19.54 -15.59
C ASN A 62 3.80 -19.57 -16.80
N GLY A 63 4.65 -18.56 -16.97
CA GLY A 63 5.60 -18.43 -18.07
C GLY A 63 5.06 -17.74 -19.33
N THR A 64 3.78 -17.34 -19.36
CA THR A 64 3.20 -16.58 -20.48
C THR A 64 3.90 -15.24 -20.62
N PRO A 65 4.37 -14.87 -21.83
CA PRO A 65 4.95 -13.56 -22.07
C PRO A 65 3.92 -12.44 -21.85
N LEU A 66 4.39 -11.31 -21.34
CA LEU A 66 3.59 -10.08 -21.27
C LEU A 66 3.34 -9.55 -22.69
N SER A 67 2.26 -8.77 -22.86
CA SER A 67 1.94 -8.14 -24.14
C SER A 67 2.90 -7.01 -24.50
N SER A 68 2.80 -6.49 -25.72
CA SER A 68 3.55 -5.29 -26.12
C SER A 68 3.09 -4.00 -25.42
N SER A 69 1.92 -4.03 -24.79
CA SER A 69 1.37 -2.92 -23.99
C SER A 69 1.87 -2.92 -22.55
N ALA A 70 2.57 -3.95 -22.12
CA ALA A 70 3.12 -3.99 -20.78
C ALA A 70 4.07 -2.82 -20.50
N ARG A 71 3.90 -2.18 -19.36
CA ARG A 71 4.70 -1.03 -18.90
C ARG A 71 5.13 -1.25 -17.46
N CYS A 72 6.36 -0.86 -17.17
CA CYS A 72 6.80 -0.63 -15.80
C CYS A 72 6.36 0.78 -15.42
N ILE A 73 5.47 0.90 -14.46
CA ILE A 73 4.89 2.18 -14.01
C ILE A 73 5.56 2.73 -12.76
N GLY A 74 6.40 1.95 -12.11
CA GLY A 74 7.18 2.36 -10.95
C GLY A 74 8.24 1.34 -10.59
N THR A 75 9.29 1.80 -9.91
CA THR A 75 10.39 0.95 -9.47
C THR A 75 11.04 1.52 -8.20
N ILE A 76 11.55 0.63 -7.38
CA ILE A 76 12.39 0.99 -6.23
C ILE A 76 13.47 -0.08 -6.03
N SER A 77 14.65 0.34 -5.58
CA SER A 77 15.72 -0.56 -5.19
C SER A 77 15.91 -0.58 -3.68
N ASP A 78 16.03 -1.78 -3.13
CA ASP A 78 16.50 -2.01 -1.76
C ASP A 78 17.96 -2.41 -1.83
N ASN A 79 18.84 -1.45 -1.60
CA ASN A 79 20.29 -1.67 -1.66
C ASN A 79 20.78 -2.57 -0.52
N THR A 80 20.06 -2.65 0.59
CA THR A 80 20.45 -3.49 1.73
C THR A 80 20.24 -4.98 1.45
N LYS A 81 19.25 -5.28 0.62
CA LYS A 81 18.90 -6.65 0.22
C LYS A 81 19.23 -6.95 -1.26
N GLU A 82 19.91 -6.03 -1.94
CA GLU A 82 20.30 -6.14 -3.35
C GLU A 82 19.11 -6.53 -4.25
N THR A 83 17.95 -5.95 -3.98
CA THR A 83 16.68 -6.32 -4.61
C THR A 83 16.05 -5.12 -5.30
N ILE A 84 15.59 -5.30 -6.52
CA ILE A 84 14.88 -4.29 -7.31
C ILE A 84 13.41 -4.73 -7.37
N TYR A 85 12.49 -3.80 -7.10
CA TYR A 85 11.05 -4.01 -7.19
C TYR A 85 10.51 -3.25 -8.39
N TRP A 86 9.59 -3.89 -9.14
CA TRP A 86 8.90 -3.31 -10.28
C TRP A 86 7.40 -3.41 -10.10
N PHE A 87 6.73 -2.32 -10.44
CA PHE A 87 5.28 -2.24 -10.55
C PHE A 87 4.93 -2.30 -12.04
N ILE A 88 4.21 -3.34 -12.44
CA ILE A 88 3.97 -3.66 -13.84
C ILE A 88 2.48 -3.60 -14.12
N HIS A 89 2.13 -2.92 -15.19
CA HIS A 89 0.79 -2.86 -15.75
C HIS A 89 0.81 -3.36 -17.19
N ASP A 90 -0.09 -4.28 -17.53
CA ASP A 90 -0.31 -4.76 -18.91
C ASP A 90 -1.80 -4.62 -19.24
N SER A 91 -2.12 -3.67 -20.12
CA SER A 91 -3.49 -3.34 -20.50
C SER A 91 -4.13 -4.32 -21.48
N ASN A 92 -3.39 -5.34 -21.95
CA ASN A 92 -3.85 -6.31 -22.95
C ASN A 92 -3.35 -7.72 -22.62
N PHE A 93 -3.74 -8.24 -21.47
CA PHE A 93 -3.31 -9.55 -21.00
C PHE A 93 -4.52 -10.44 -20.65
N PRO A 94 -4.57 -11.70 -21.09
CA PRO A 94 -3.72 -12.29 -22.14
C PRO A 94 -3.91 -11.62 -23.51
N VAL A 95 -2.91 -11.70 -24.36
CA VAL A 95 -2.92 -11.04 -25.67
C VAL A 95 -4.18 -11.39 -26.47
N GLY A 96 -4.88 -10.35 -26.95
CA GLY A 96 -6.14 -10.49 -27.70
C GLY A 96 -7.40 -10.51 -26.84
N ALA A 97 -7.26 -10.48 -25.51
CA ALA A 97 -8.39 -10.31 -24.58
C ALA A 97 -8.54 -8.84 -24.17
N THR A 98 -9.68 -8.52 -23.56
CA THR A 98 -9.93 -7.20 -22.94
C THR A 98 -9.40 -7.12 -21.51
N GLY A 99 -8.62 -8.09 -21.12
CA GLY A 99 -8.11 -8.23 -19.75
C GLY A 99 -6.92 -7.31 -19.45
N LYS A 100 -6.69 -7.11 -18.17
CA LYS A 100 -5.56 -6.36 -17.61
C LYS A 100 -4.80 -7.23 -16.62
N LEU A 101 -3.50 -7.05 -16.58
CA LEU A 101 -2.63 -7.69 -15.58
C LEU A 101 -1.83 -6.63 -14.86
N ASP A 102 -1.91 -6.63 -13.55
CA ASP A 102 -1.11 -5.81 -12.67
C ASP A 102 -0.27 -6.70 -11.77
N MET A 103 1.01 -6.39 -11.63
CA MET A 103 1.92 -7.19 -10.80
C MET A 103 2.88 -6.30 -10.02
N ILE A 104 3.22 -6.77 -8.82
CA ILE A 104 4.38 -6.31 -8.07
C ILE A 104 5.36 -7.46 -8.01
N VAL A 105 6.50 -7.28 -8.63
CA VAL A 105 7.55 -8.30 -8.72
C VAL A 105 8.87 -7.74 -8.23
N SER A 106 9.74 -8.60 -7.73
CA SER A 106 11.10 -8.23 -7.37
C SER A 106 12.12 -9.18 -7.97
N PHE A 107 13.32 -8.67 -8.17
CA PHE A 107 14.46 -9.44 -8.59
C PHE A 107 15.63 -9.18 -7.65
N ASN A 108 16.13 -10.24 -7.05
CA ASN A 108 17.33 -10.17 -6.25
C ASN A 108 18.55 -10.39 -7.14
N VAL A 109 19.42 -9.39 -7.18
CA VAL A 109 20.59 -9.39 -8.10
C VAL A 109 21.65 -10.38 -7.67
N TYR A 110 21.77 -10.66 -6.37
CA TYR A 110 22.79 -11.56 -5.84
C TYR A 110 22.52 -13.04 -6.18
N ASN A 111 21.28 -13.48 -5.96
CA ASN A 111 20.92 -14.89 -6.18
C ASN A 111 20.18 -15.13 -7.52
N ASN A 112 19.93 -14.07 -8.31
CA ASN A 112 19.20 -14.12 -9.58
C ASN A 112 17.76 -14.70 -9.47
N ILE A 113 17.08 -14.45 -8.35
CA ILE A 113 15.72 -14.94 -8.12
C ILE A 113 14.71 -13.84 -8.43
N LEU A 114 13.73 -14.17 -9.28
CA LEU A 114 12.54 -13.36 -9.53
C LEU A 114 11.42 -13.82 -8.59
N THR A 115 10.85 -12.90 -7.82
CA THR A 115 9.76 -13.18 -6.87
C THR A 115 8.52 -12.38 -7.26
N TYR A 116 7.36 -13.04 -7.29
CA TYR A 116 6.06 -12.41 -7.49
C TYR A 116 5.41 -12.17 -6.12
N HIS A 117 5.23 -10.89 -5.76
CA HIS A 117 4.64 -10.52 -4.47
C HIS A 117 3.14 -10.43 -4.54
N LEU A 118 2.61 -9.82 -5.59
CA LEU A 118 1.19 -9.63 -5.78
C LEU A 118 0.86 -9.62 -7.27
N ILE A 119 -0.18 -10.36 -7.63
CA ILE A 119 -0.71 -10.43 -8.99
C ILE A 119 -2.20 -10.13 -8.95
N SER A 120 -2.65 -9.21 -9.78
CA SER A 120 -4.05 -8.85 -9.95
C SER A 120 -4.42 -8.92 -11.43
N ILE A 121 -5.39 -9.78 -11.76
CA ILE A 121 -5.87 -9.96 -13.12
C ILE A 121 -7.33 -9.52 -13.21
N ASN A 122 -7.65 -8.79 -14.28
CA ASN A 122 -9.00 -8.53 -14.71
C ASN A 122 -9.14 -9.02 -16.14
N ASP A 123 -9.85 -10.12 -16.33
CA ASP A 123 -10.08 -10.76 -17.64
C ASP A 123 -11.29 -10.18 -18.40
N GLY A 124 -11.83 -9.05 -17.94
CA GLY A 124 -13.05 -8.44 -18.50
C GLY A 124 -14.34 -9.04 -17.95
N GLY A 125 -14.27 -10.10 -17.16
CA GLY A 125 -15.41 -10.75 -16.50
C GLY A 125 -15.80 -10.17 -15.14
N GLY A 126 -15.24 -9.03 -14.74
CA GLY A 126 -15.47 -8.41 -13.43
C GLY A 126 -14.60 -8.99 -12.33
N GLN A 127 -13.52 -9.66 -12.68
CA GLN A 127 -12.55 -10.25 -11.77
C GLN A 127 -11.70 -9.19 -11.07
N ASN A 128 -10.99 -9.62 -10.06
CA ASN A 128 -10.29 -8.79 -9.09
C ASN A 128 -9.40 -7.71 -9.71
N THR A 129 -9.70 -6.45 -9.37
CA THR A 129 -8.93 -5.26 -9.76
C THR A 129 -8.16 -4.68 -8.57
N THR A 130 -7.65 -5.52 -7.70
CA THR A 130 -7.05 -5.13 -6.41
C THR A 130 -5.94 -4.09 -6.57
N LEU A 131 -5.04 -4.28 -7.53
CA LEU A 131 -4.00 -3.31 -7.82
C LEU A 131 -4.52 -2.13 -8.65
N ASN A 132 -5.43 -2.37 -9.58
CA ASN A 132 -6.08 -1.34 -10.41
C ASN A 132 -5.08 -0.28 -10.94
N PHE A 133 -3.96 -0.75 -11.49
CA PHE A 133 -2.94 0.12 -12.07
C PHE A 133 -3.39 0.71 -13.40
N SER A 134 -2.75 1.81 -13.80
CA SER A 134 -2.98 2.45 -15.08
C SER A 134 -1.64 2.93 -15.67
N SER A 135 -1.49 2.86 -16.98
CA SER A 135 -0.32 3.39 -17.67
C SER A 135 -0.22 4.91 -17.65
N GLU A 136 -1.32 5.60 -17.34
CA GLU A 136 -1.37 7.07 -17.26
C GLU A 136 -0.90 7.59 -15.88
N TYR A 137 -1.01 6.75 -14.84
CA TYR A 137 -0.69 7.11 -13.47
C TYR A 137 0.53 6.34 -13.00
N LEU A 138 1.67 7.04 -13.00
CA LEU A 138 2.93 6.45 -12.59
C LEU A 138 3.04 6.40 -11.06
N ILE A 139 3.63 5.32 -10.56
CA ILE A 139 3.95 5.19 -9.14
C ILE A 139 5.27 5.92 -8.88
N THR A 140 5.17 7.17 -8.47
CA THR A 140 6.30 8.06 -8.20
C THR A 140 6.68 8.10 -6.72
N GLY A 141 5.72 7.82 -5.83
CA GLY A 141 5.93 7.72 -4.39
C GLY A 141 6.02 6.27 -3.96
N VAL A 142 7.25 5.76 -3.79
CA VAL A 142 7.49 4.41 -3.23
C VAL A 142 8.49 4.52 -2.10
N ASN A 143 8.20 3.84 -0.98
CA ASN A 143 9.11 3.77 0.16
C ASN A 143 9.12 2.37 0.77
N ILE A 144 10.27 1.93 1.24
CA ILE A 144 10.45 0.65 1.92
C ILE A 144 10.78 0.93 3.38
N ILE A 145 9.95 0.41 4.28
CA ILE A 145 10.17 0.46 5.73
C ILE A 145 10.13 -0.97 6.24
N ASP A 146 11.27 -1.47 6.67
CA ASP A 146 11.46 -2.88 7.05
C ASP A 146 11.01 -3.84 5.96
N ASP A 147 9.93 -4.57 6.18
CA ASP A 147 9.37 -5.52 5.21
C ASP A 147 8.12 -5.01 4.50
N LEU A 148 7.76 -3.74 4.72
CA LEU A 148 6.62 -3.09 4.09
C LEU A 148 7.06 -2.20 2.94
N ILE A 149 6.37 -2.30 1.81
CA ILE A 149 6.55 -1.44 0.64
C ILE A 149 5.30 -0.58 0.50
N PHE A 150 5.44 0.71 0.77
CA PHE A 150 4.38 1.71 0.61
C PHE A 150 4.47 2.33 -0.77
N PHE A 151 3.33 2.55 -1.42
CA PHE A 151 3.29 3.16 -2.74
C PHE A 151 2.01 3.96 -3.00
N THR A 152 2.15 4.96 -3.88
CA THR A 152 1.05 5.83 -4.32
C THR A 152 1.15 6.10 -5.81
N ASP A 153 0.01 6.16 -6.49
CA ASP A 153 -0.11 6.37 -7.94
C ASP A 153 -1.03 7.56 -8.30
N ASP A 154 -1.46 8.36 -7.32
CA ASP A 154 -2.38 9.51 -7.51
C ASP A 154 -3.73 9.14 -8.18
N TYR A 155 -4.03 7.85 -8.26
CA TYR A 155 -5.27 7.31 -8.83
C TYR A 155 -6.03 6.46 -7.81
N ASN A 156 -5.31 5.64 -7.07
CA ASN A 156 -5.85 4.80 -6.00
C ASN A 156 -5.46 5.35 -4.63
N PRO A 157 -6.18 4.99 -3.56
CA PRO A 157 -5.75 5.32 -2.21
C PRO A 157 -4.33 4.80 -1.92
N PRO A 158 -3.58 5.40 -0.98
CA PRO A 158 -2.26 4.91 -0.56
C PRO A 158 -2.32 3.46 -0.13
N ARG A 159 -1.37 2.67 -0.60
CA ARG A 159 -1.32 1.21 -0.41
C ARG A 159 0.03 0.75 0.09
N PHE A 160 0.05 -0.41 0.70
CA PHE A 160 1.28 -1.11 1.06
C PHE A 160 1.14 -2.61 0.84
N ILE A 161 2.28 -3.27 0.66
CA ILE A 161 2.39 -4.71 0.71
C ILE A 161 3.47 -5.12 1.70
N ASN A 162 3.29 -6.26 2.35
CA ASN A 162 4.33 -6.91 3.12
C ASN A 162 5.05 -7.91 2.21
N ARG A 163 6.34 -7.71 1.95
CA ARG A 163 7.14 -8.56 1.04
C ARG A 163 7.34 -9.99 1.53
N LEU A 164 7.11 -10.25 2.83
CA LEU A 164 7.20 -11.59 3.42
C LEU A 164 5.86 -12.32 3.39
N LYS A 165 4.75 -11.60 3.20
CA LYS A 165 3.42 -12.19 3.13
C LYS A 165 3.20 -12.84 1.77
N ASN A 166 2.67 -14.05 1.79
CA ASN A 166 2.25 -14.74 0.58
C ASN A 166 0.82 -14.32 0.25
N TYR A 167 0.65 -13.45 -0.74
CA TYR A 167 -0.67 -13.03 -1.20
C TYR A 167 -1.23 -14.11 -2.12
N PRO A 168 -2.47 -14.56 -1.90
CA PRO A 168 -3.08 -15.55 -2.78
C PRO A 168 -3.25 -15.00 -4.19
N ASP A 169 -3.19 -15.89 -5.18
CA ASP A 169 -3.55 -15.55 -6.56
C ASP A 169 -5.01 -15.10 -6.60
N PRO A 170 -5.30 -13.85 -6.98
CA PRO A 170 -6.67 -13.33 -6.98
C PRO A 170 -7.60 -14.05 -7.97
N VAL A 171 -7.06 -14.70 -8.99
CA VAL A 171 -7.86 -15.50 -9.93
C VAL A 171 -8.35 -16.79 -9.29
N SER A 172 -7.53 -17.42 -8.45
CA SER A 172 -7.87 -18.68 -7.76
C SER A 172 -8.62 -18.45 -6.45
N ASN A 173 -8.45 -17.27 -5.81
CA ASN A 173 -8.94 -16.99 -4.46
C ASN A 173 -9.59 -15.61 -4.37
N ILE A 174 -10.50 -15.30 -5.28
CA ILE A 174 -11.19 -14.01 -5.39
C ILE A 174 -11.83 -13.57 -4.07
N ASP A 175 -12.46 -14.51 -3.35
CA ASP A 175 -13.17 -14.24 -2.11
C ASP A 175 -12.25 -14.00 -0.90
N GLN A 176 -10.95 -14.33 -1.02
CA GLN A 176 -9.98 -14.25 0.08
C GLN A 176 -9.05 -13.04 -0.02
N PHE A 177 -9.08 -12.33 -1.14
CA PHE A 177 -8.18 -11.20 -1.37
C PHE A 177 -8.95 -10.00 -1.89
N SER A 178 -9.02 -8.96 -1.08
CA SER A 178 -9.67 -7.68 -1.41
C SER A 178 -8.65 -6.55 -1.50
N ALA A 179 -9.01 -5.48 -2.21
CA ALA A 179 -8.20 -4.26 -2.24
C ALA A 179 -7.92 -3.70 -0.84
N GLU A 180 -8.84 -3.92 0.10
CA GLU A 180 -8.70 -3.51 1.50
C GLU A 180 -7.47 -4.13 2.18
N SER A 181 -7.07 -5.35 1.76
CA SER A 181 -5.89 -6.04 2.31
C SER A 181 -4.59 -5.25 2.16
N ILE A 182 -4.51 -4.41 1.14
CA ILE A 182 -3.32 -3.61 0.81
C ILE A 182 -3.51 -2.10 1.05
N LEU A 183 -4.69 -1.65 1.53
CA LEU A 183 -4.88 -0.25 1.87
C LEU A 183 -4.12 0.11 3.15
N VAL A 184 -3.52 1.31 3.17
CA VAL A 184 -2.89 1.87 4.37
C VAL A 184 -3.95 2.18 5.42
N ILE A 185 -5.08 2.75 5.00
CA ILE A 185 -6.20 3.06 5.89
C ILE A 185 -7.27 1.99 5.69
N LYS A 186 -7.57 1.24 6.74
CA LYS A 186 -8.60 0.22 6.75
C LYS A 186 -9.98 0.82 6.99
N GLN A 187 -11.01 0.17 6.47
CA GLN A 187 -12.38 0.63 6.59
C GLN A 187 -12.85 0.53 8.05
N PRO A 188 -13.30 1.64 8.67
CA PRO A 188 -13.88 1.58 10.02
C PRO A 188 -15.28 0.97 10.01
N PRO A 189 -15.84 0.61 11.17
CA PRO A 189 -17.24 0.26 11.30
C PRO A 189 -18.13 1.42 10.81
N VAL A 190 -19.04 1.13 9.90
CA VAL A 190 -19.94 2.14 9.32
C VAL A 190 -21.15 2.41 10.22
N GLU A 191 -21.65 1.34 10.84
CA GLU A 191 -22.87 1.40 11.64
C GLU A 191 -22.54 1.55 13.13
N SER A 192 -23.36 2.31 13.85
CA SER A 192 -23.32 2.34 15.32
C SER A 192 -23.80 1.01 15.87
N PRO A 193 -23.35 0.60 17.07
CA PRO A 193 -23.91 -0.56 17.72
C PRO A 193 -25.37 -0.31 18.10
N THR A 194 -26.21 -1.34 18.02
CA THR A 194 -27.58 -1.31 18.45
C THR A 194 -27.71 -1.79 19.90
N ILE A 195 -28.60 -1.18 20.65
CA ILE A 195 -28.77 -1.48 22.07
C ILE A 195 -30.17 -2.00 22.32
N GLN A 196 -30.26 -3.11 23.04
CA GLN A 196 -31.49 -3.62 23.60
C GLN A 196 -31.40 -3.61 25.14
N LEU A 197 -32.32 -2.93 25.79
CA LEU A 197 -32.38 -2.83 27.25
C LEU A 197 -33.28 -3.92 27.82
N ILE A 198 -32.77 -4.63 28.81
CA ILE A 198 -33.51 -5.70 29.52
C ILE A 198 -33.27 -5.63 31.03
N ASN A 199 -34.10 -6.33 31.78
CA ASN A 199 -33.86 -6.59 33.19
C ASN A 199 -33.44 -8.05 33.37
N THR A 200 -32.33 -8.26 34.05
CA THR A 200 -31.83 -9.58 34.41
C THR A 200 -31.90 -9.75 35.93
N GLY A 201 -32.98 -10.40 36.39
CA GLY A 201 -33.14 -10.84 37.77
C GLY A 201 -33.03 -9.73 38.83
N ASP A 202 -32.55 -10.13 40.02
CA ASP A 202 -32.42 -9.25 41.20
C ASP A 202 -31.02 -8.60 41.30
N GLU A 203 -30.36 -8.40 40.18
CA GLU A 203 -29.03 -7.77 40.14
C GLU A 203 -29.12 -6.26 40.38
N GLU A 204 -28.11 -5.71 41.06
CA GLU A 204 -28.00 -4.29 41.31
C GLU A 204 -27.94 -3.51 39.96
N ASN A 205 -28.70 -2.43 39.88
CA ASN A 205 -28.79 -1.61 38.68
C ASN A 205 -27.65 -0.57 38.64
N PHE A 206 -26.50 -0.94 38.14
CA PHE A 206 -25.37 -0.03 37.94
C PHE A 206 -25.62 1.04 36.86
N MET A 207 -26.67 0.92 36.05
CA MET A 207 -27.06 1.86 35.01
C MET A 207 -28.14 2.85 35.48
N GLU A 208 -28.59 2.79 36.72
CA GLU A 208 -29.79 3.49 37.23
C GLU A 208 -29.73 5.00 36.97
N SER A 209 -28.60 5.64 37.22
CA SER A 209 -28.39 7.08 37.09
C SER A 209 -27.35 7.47 36.02
N ARG A 210 -27.04 6.56 35.10
CA ARG A 210 -25.94 6.74 34.15
C ARG A 210 -26.46 6.70 32.73
N PHE A 211 -25.94 7.63 31.89
CA PHE A 211 -26.16 7.61 30.45
C PHE A 211 -24.94 6.99 29.78
N ILE A 212 -25.03 5.73 29.40
CA ILE A 212 -23.96 4.97 28.82
C ILE A 212 -24.20 4.87 27.30
N CYS A 213 -23.23 5.32 26.49
CA CYS A 213 -23.21 5.11 25.06
C CYS A 213 -22.09 4.18 24.68
N PHE A 214 -22.30 3.39 23.66
CA PHE A 214 -21.32 2.42 23.16
C PHE A 214 -20.84 2.79 21.76
N ALA A 215 -19.61 2.46 21.47
CA ALA A 215 -19.01 2.47 20.13
C ALA A 215 -18.07 1.28 20.03
N TYR A 216 -17.64 0.93 18.85
CA TYR A 216 -16.66 -0.14 18.67
C TYR A 216 -15.67 0.21 17.55
N ARG A 217 -14.53 -0.47 17.55
CA ARG A 217 -13.53 -0.38 16.51
C ARG A 217 -12.95 -1.75 16.22
N TYR A 218 -12.44 -1.90 15.01
CA TYR A 218 -11.80 -3.12 14.57
C TYR A 218 -10.32 -3.13 14.89
N LEU A 219 -9.80 -4.29 15.29
CA LEU A 219 -8.39 -4.63 15.29
C LEU A 219 -8.13 -5.53 14.09
N TYR A 220 -7.24 -5.10 13.20
CA TYR A 220 -6.88 -5.82 11.99
C TYR A 220 -5.69 -6.76 12.20
N GLU A 221 -5.51 -7.73 11.29
CA GLU A 221 -4.44 -8.75 11.35
C GLU A 221 -3.01 -8.17 11.41
N ASN A 222 -2.82 -6.94 10.93
CA ASN A 222 -1.55 -6.22 10.99
C ASN A 222 -1.30 -5.48 12.31
N GLY A 223 -2.21 -5.61 13.28
CA GLY A 223 -2.14 -4.96 14.58
C GLY A 223 -2.64 -3.51 14.62
N GLU A 224 -3.15 -2.97 13.51
CA GLU A 224 -3.72 -1.62 13.45
C GLU A 224 -5.16 -1.60 13.92
N TYR A 225 -5.56 -0.49 14.54
CA TYR A 225 -6.95 -0.22 14.89
C TYR A 225 -7.60 0.67 13.84
N SER A 226 -8.86 0.38 13.53
CA SER A 226 -9.68 1.29 12.75
C SER A 226 -10.05 2.55 13.54
N ALA A 227 -10.58 3.55 12.83
CA ALA A 227 -11.37 4.57 13.48
C ALA A 227 -12.57 3.94 14.19
N THR A 228 -13.11 4.64 15.20
CA THR A 228 -14.30 4.18 15.95
C THR A 228 -15.57 4.33 15.12
N SER A 229 -16.55 3.46 15.37
CA SER A 229 -17.92 3.63 14.87
C SER A 229 -18.56 4.92 15.41
N GLN A 230 -19.69 5.26 14.87
CA GLN A 230 -20.57 6.25 15.52
C GLN A 230 -21.01 5.72 16.89
N TRP A 231 -21.22 6.63 17.82
CA TRP A 231 -21.76 6.30 19.14
C TRP A 231 -23.22 5.89 19.03
N SER A 232 -23.61 4.90 19.83
CA SER A 232 -24.99 4.48 19.97
C SER A 232 -25.85 5.57 20.63
N GLU A 233 -27.14 5.39 20.57
CA GLU A 233 -28.06 6.06 21.51
C GLU A 233 -27.69 5.69 22.96
N PRO A 234 -28.03 6.57 23.93
CA PRO A 234 -27.82 6.24 25.35
C PRO A 234 -28.58 5.00 25.75
N ALA A 235 -27.94 4.10 26.46
CA ALA A 235 -28.56 2.91 27.05
C ALA A 235 -29.41 3.29 28.27
N PHE A 236 -30.42 4.12 28.04
CA PHE A 236 -31.22 4.71 29.11
C PHE A 236 -32.69 4.80 28.69
N LYS A 237 -33.56 4.33 29.55
CA LYS A 237 -35.01 4.52 29.43
C LYS A 237 -35.56 4.93 30.79
N PRO A 238 -36.04 6.19 30.92
CA PRO A 238 -36.53 6.69 32.21
C PRO A 238 -37.77 5.95 32.67
N LYS A 239 -37.93 5.88 33.96
CA LYS A 239 -39.19 5.51 34.62
C LYS A 239 -40.26 6.56 34.32
N PRO A 240 -41.52 6.29 34.57
CA PRO A 240 -42.59 7.31 34.51
C PRO A 240 -42.23 8.55 35.32
N PHE A 241 -42.66 9.71 34.84
CA PHE A 241 -42.43 10.97 35.54
C PHE A 241 -42.97 10.90 36.96
N ASP A 242 -42.14 11.18 37.97
CA ASP A 242 -42.47 11.22 39.37
C ASP A 242 -41.83 12.45 40.03
N PHE A 243 -42.66 13.44 40.29
CA PHE A 243 -42.17 14.71 40.86
C PHE A 243 -42.15 14.65 42.40
N SER A 244 -40.97 14.73 42.96
CA SER A 244 -40.76 14.82 44.41
C SER A 244 -40.90 16.26 44.89
N ILE A 245 -41.90 16.51 45.74
CA ILE A 245 -42.14 17.84 46.35
C ILE A 245 -41.00 18.24 47.29
N ASN A 246 -40.31 17.27 47.86
CA ASN A 246 -39.24 17.53 48.85
C ASN A 246 -37.90 17.90 48.18
N SER A 247 -37.56 17.27 47.05
CA SER A 247 -36.30 17.51 46.32
C SER A 247 -36.46 18.47 45.15
N TYR A 248 -37.68 18.75 44.71
CA TYR A 248 -38.02 19.47 43.47
C TYR A 248 -37.40 18.80 42.23
N LEU A 249 -37.15 17.49 42.28
CA LEU A 249 -36.58 16.70 41.22
C LEU A 249 -37.59 15.72 40.65
N ASN A 250 -37.32 15.26 39.43
CA ASN A 250 -38.06 14.15 38.84
C ASN A 250 -37.38 12.83 39.25
N ASP A 251 -37.92 12.15 40.27
CA ASP A 251 -37.39 10.88 40.77
C ASP A 251 -37.57 9.73 39.76
N GLY A 252 -38.43 9.94 38.73
CA GLY A 252 -38.57 9.03 37.59
C GLY A 252 -37.40 9.08 36.61
N MET A 253 -36.43 10.00 36.77
CA MET A 253 -35.24 10.09 35.92
C MET A 253 -34.17 9.04 36.29
N GLN A 254 -34.63 7.82 36.40
CA GLN A 254 -33.83 6.63 36.67
C GLN A 254 -34.02 5.62 35.54
N ASN A 255 -33.00 4.88 35.19
CA ASN A 255 -33.11 3.85 34.16
C ASN A 255 -33.98 2.68 34.66
N GLN A 256 -34.99 2.31 33.87
CA GLN A 256 -35.82 1.16 34.16
C GLN A 256 -35.10 -0.18 34.07
N PHE A 257 -34.01 -0.23 33.33
CA PHE A 257 -33.30 -1.45 32.94
C PHE A 257 -31.92 -1.49 33.57
N ASN A 258 -31.49 -2.69 33.96
CA ASN A 258 -30.20 -2.93 34.59
C ASN A 258 -29.16 -3.52 33.64
N THR A 259 -29.58 -3.94 32.44
CA THR A 259 -28.69 -4.62 31.48
C THR A 259 -28.90 -4.09 30.07
N ALA A 260 -27.78 -3.87 29.36
CA ALA A 260 -27.75 -3.50 27.95
C ALA A 260 -27.13 -4.62 27.12
N ILE A 261 -27.88 -5.16 26.16
CA ILE A 261 -27.34 -6.05 25.13
C ILE A 261 -26.89 -5.18 23.98
N VAL A 262 -25.57 -5.25 23.67
CA VAL A 262 -24.96 -4.48 22.61
C VAL A 262 -24.67 -5.40 21.43
N THR A 263 -25.29 -5.10 20.29
CA THR A 263 -25.09 -5.85 19.05
C THR A 263 -24.33 -4.98 18.05
N TYR A 264 -23.29 -5.53 17.45
CA TYR A 264 -22.41 -4.83 16.50
C TYR A 264 -21.97 -5.75 15.37
N ASN A 265 -21.52 -5.16 14.27
CA ASN A 265 -21.01 -5.89 13.12
C ASN A 265 -19.58 -6.35 13.37
N THR A 266 -19.26 -7.60 13.06
CA THR A 266 -17.92 -8.19 13.26
C THR A 266 -16.92 -7.82 12.16
N GLY A 267 -17.34 -7.14 11.10
CA GLY A 267 -16.48 -6.74 10.01
C GLY A 267 -16.13 -7.87 9.04
N GLY A 268 -15.11 -7.60 8.21
CA GLY A 268 -14.60 -8.52 7.19
C GLY A 268 -13.56 -9.50 7.71
N PRO A 269 -13.01 -10.36 6.83
CA PRO A 269 -12.07 -11.42 7.21
C PRO A 269 -10.72 -10.92 7.73
N LEU A 270 -10.39 -9.64 7.52
CA LEU A 270 -9.17 -9.03 8.03
C LEU A 270 -9.26 -8.60 9.49
N VAL A 271 -10.46 -8.61 10.08
CA VAL A 271 -10.70 -8.22 11.47
C VAL A 271 -10.40 -9.42 12.36
N VAL A 272 -9.44 -9.28 13.26
CA VAL A 272 -9.02 -10.30 14.21
C VAL A 272 -9.51 -10.06 15.63
N GLY A 273 -9.97 -8.84 15.90
CA GLY A 273 -10.50 -8.45 17.20
C GLY A 273 -11.38 -7.22 17.12
N ILE A 274 -12.18 -7.00 18.17
CA ILE A 274 -13.06 -5.86 18.29
C ILE A 274 -12.93 -5.28 19.70
N ASP A 275 -12.64 -3.97 19.76
CA ASP A 275 -12.69 -3.23 20.99
C ASP A 275 -14.07 -2.59 21.13
N LEU A 276 -14.81 -2.97 22.17
CA LEU A 276 -16.02 -2.30 22.55
C LEU A 276 -15.67 -1.14 23.50
N LEU A 277 -16.04 0.05 23.11
CA LEU A 277 -15.80 1.29 23.84
C LEU A 277 -17.10 1.76 24.47
N PHE A 278 -17.03 2.30 25.66
CA PHE A 278 -18.15 2.98 26.28
C PHE A 278 -17.76 4.35 26.81
N LYS A 279 -18.69 5.25 26.81
CA LYS A 279 -18.60 6.52 27.53
C LYS A 279 -19.77 6.66 28.45
N GLU A 280 -19.50 7.18 29.62
CA GLU A 280 -20.49 7.49 30.63
C GLU A 280 -20.64 9.01 30.70
N THR A 281 -21.85 9.49 30.66
CA THR A 281 -22.16 10.88 30.93
C THR A 281 -22.91 10.93 32.25
N THR A 282 -22.23 11.37 33.27
CA THR A 282 -22.91 11.80 34.50
C THR A 282 -23.48 13.19 34.25
N SER A 283 -24.61 13.27 33.63
CA SER A 283 -25.24 14.56 33.38
C SER A 283 -26.02 14.97 34.62
N ASN A 284 -25.39 15.79 35.41
CA ASN A 284 -26.11 16.74 36.22
C ASN A 284 -26.06 18.10 35.49
N VAL A 285 -26.90 18.24 34.46
CA VAL A 285 -27.34 19.56 33.96
C VAL A 285 -28.68 19.35 33.32
#